data_76fab5a9342f369326e9f5419bb6ab7a
#
_entry.id   76fab5a9342f369326e9f5419bb6ab7a
#
_cell.length_a   1.000
_cell.length_b   1.000
_cell.length_c   1.000
_cell.angle_alpha   90.00
_cell.angle_beta   90.00
_cell.angle_gamma   90.00
#
_symmetry.space_group_name_H-M   'P 1'
#
loop_
_entity.id
_entity.type
_entity.pdbx_description
1 polymer ?
#
loop_
_entity_poly.entity_id
_entity_poly.type
_entity_poly.pdbx_seq_one_letter_code
_entity_poly.pdbx_strand_id
1 'polypeptide(L)'
;MKIRYKITLWIAAAGVLASLIFSVFVFWEMAEQPYRLIDKDLENMAGAVVRLVETTTTQSNDSAQKDFLFDTGLYWIKVYDDHMNVLYQSKLTRYTDLPFKHTNQPYMVEKIIPRERINLDQDSKNEVAFRIKTFNNRLLNQPCKVMVGIPIEKIEEEISDLVQDIAIGLSITTLLLIALSYYIAGKILTPIKVINKMARDISDRSLDQRIPLGKSNDELYELSESLNHMFDRLQYSFAMQKQFIADASHELKSPITLLSLFMEDAIHLKELPETFRLRLIRQYDILQRIRRLVKNLLDLSALKIKERMDFEELNLSELAKSVHEDFVEMLEARHIDVEIHIPEDLRIMGCRDSLHRVLINLVDNAIKYNVDAGKIEITAKAKHDNVYLSFFNTGKGIPKKDIGRVFEQFYRVEKSRSSQYGGSGLGLTIVKRIIELHRGNVTIESEPEAWTRVNINLPNIVSSPSRK
;
A
#
# COMPACT_ATOMS: atom_id res chain seq x y z
N MET A 1 -1.06 8.32 5.34
CA MET A 1 -1.03 8.93 3.98
C MET A 1 -0.39 7.94 3.01
N LYS A 2 -1.02 7.63 1.86
CA LYS A 2 -0.47 6.66 0.88
C LYS A 2 0.84 7.21 0.28
N ILE A 3 1.81 6.34 0.00
CA ILE A 3 3.14 6.71 -0.55
C ILE A 3 3.02 7.61 -1.79
N ARG A 4 2.04 7.34 -2.66
CA ARG A 4 1.76 8.16 -3.85
C ARG A 4 1.60 9.65 -3.52
N TYR A 5 0.81 9.98 -2.50
CA TYR A 5 0.60 11.39 -2.09
C TYR A 5 1.85 12.02 -1.49
N LYS A 6 2.67 11.23 -0.78
CA LYS A 6 3.94 11.74 -0.25
C LYS A 6 4.90 12.11 -1.38
N ILE A 7 5.07 11.22 -2.36
CA ILE A 7 5.94 11.48 -3.52
C ILE A 7 5.43 12.67 -4.32
N THR A 8 4.12 12.72 -4.63
CA THR A 8 3.51 13.86 -5.32
C THR A 8 3.76 15.16 -4.57
N LEU A 9 3.58 15.17 -3.25
CA LEU A 9 3.79 16.36 -2.42
C LEU A 9 5.26 16.83 -2.45
N TRP A 10 6.22 15.90 -2.33
CA TRP A 10 7.64 16.26 -2.36
C TRP A 10 8.09 16.81 -3.71
N ILE A 11 7.70 16.16 -4.81
CA ILE A 11 8.05 16.61 -6.17
C ILE A 11 7.38 17.97 -6.45
N ALA A 12 6.08 18.10 -6.14
CA ALA A 12 5.37 19.35 -6.34
C ALA A 12 5.94 20.48 -5.48
N ALA A 13 6.24 20.22 -4.19
CA ALA A 13 6.82 21.21 -3.30
C ALA A 13 8.20 21.69 -3.77
N ALA A 14 9.06 20.77 -4.22
CA ALA A 14 10.38 21.13 -4.77
C ALA A 14 10.25 21.97 -6.05
N GLY A 15 9.32 21.59 -6.96
CA GLY A 15 9.07 22.33 -8.19
C GLY A 15 8.48 23.73 -7.94
N VAL A 16 7.52 23.84 -7.00
CA VAL A 16 6.94 25.13 -6.61
C VAL A 16 7.98 26.02 -5.96
N LEU A 17 8.83 25.49 -5.08
CA LEU A 17 9.92 26.25 -4.48
C LEU A 17 10.90 26.80 -5.53
N ALA A 18 11.31 25.97 -6.47
CA ALA A 18 12.19 26.39 -7.55
C ALA A 18 11.54 27.47 -8.43
N SER A 19 10.26 27.31 -8.78
CA SER A 19 9.49 28.28 -9.54
C SER A 19 9.35 29.62 -8.79
N LEU A 20 9.13 29.56 -7.49
CA LEU A 20 9.01 30.75 -6.63
C LEU A 20 10.35 31.52 -6.57
N ILE A 21 11.47 30.82 -6.37
CA ILE A 21 12.82 31.43 -6.37
C ILE A 21 13.08 32.11 -7.72
N PHE A 22 12.76 31.42 -8.81
CA PHE A 22 12.92 32.00 -10.16
C PHE A 22 12.04 33.23 -10.36
N SER A 23 10.77 33.19 -9.95
CA SER A 23 9.84 34.30 -10.05
C SER A 23 10.31 35.52 -9.24
N VAL A 24 10.83 35.31 -8.03
CA VAL A 24 11.39 36.39 -7.20
C VAL A 24 12.62 37.01 -7.88
N PHE A 25 13.49 36.19 -8.48
CA PHE A 25 14.66 36.69 -9.22
C PHE A 25 14.24 37.54 -10.42
N VAL A 26 13.32 37.03 -11.23
CA VAL A 26 12.78 37.75 -12.41
C VAL A 26 12.12 39.07 -11.99
N PHE A 27 11.27 39.01 -10.95
CA PHE A 27 10.65 40.21 -10.42
C PHE A 27 11.67 41.26 -10.00
N TRP A 28 12.69 40.87 -9.24
CA TRP A 28 13.71 41.80 -8.75
C TRP A 28 14.46 42.46 -9.89
N GLU A 29 14.91 41.68 -10.89
CA GLU A 29 15.60 42.19 -12.06
C GLU A 29 14.71 43.13 -12.87
N MET A 30 13.47 42.75 -13.16
CA MET A 30 12.56 43.56 -13.95
C MET A 30 12.04 44.80 -13.23
N ALA A 31 11.90 44.74 -11.91
CA ALA A 31 11.45 45.90 -11.12
C ALA A 31 12.56 46.98 -10.98
N GLU A 32 13.84 46.58 -10.98
CA GLU A 32 14.95 47.52 -10.80
C GLU A 32 15.39 48.19 -12.14
N GLN A 33 15.29 47.51 -13.25
CA GLN A 33 15.72 48.01 -14.55
C GLN A 33 15.09 49.34 -14.96
N PRO A 34 13.74 49.57 -14.87
CA PRO A 34 13.11 50.83 -15.22
C PRO A 34 13.65 52.01 -14.45
N TYR A 35 13.86 51.85 -13.16
CA TYR A 35 14.41 52.91 -12.32
C TYR A 35 15.85 53.29 -12.66
N ARG A 36 16.69 52.31 -13.04
CA ARG A 36 18.06 52.58 -13.53
C ARG A 36 18.06 53.33 -14.87
N LEU A 37 17.16 52.95 -15.75
CA LEU A 37 17.00 53.66 -17.05
C LEU A 37 16.57 55.08 -16.84
N ILE A 38 15.56 55.34 -15.98
CA ILE A 38 15.12 56.69 -15.63
C ILE A 38 16.25 57.53 -15.03
N ASP A 39 16.99 56.97 -14.10
CA ASP A 39 18.09 57.72 -13.47
C ASP A 39 19.16 58.13 -14.48
N LYS A 40 19.37 57.34 -15.51
CA LYS A 40 20.27 57.66 -16.65
C LYS A 40 19.62 58.71 -17.58
N ASP A 41 18.33 58.63 -17.81
CA ASP A 41 17.61 59.65 -18.61
C ASP A 41 17.54 60.99 -17.95
N LEU A 42 17.31 61.01 -16.58
CA LEU A 42 17.42 62.26 -15.79
C LEU A 42 18.81 62.89 -15.89
N GLU A 43 19.88 62.07 -15.89
CA GLU A 43 21.24 62.56 -16.05
C GLU A 43 21.49 63.13 -17.45
N ASN A 44 21.05 62.39 -18.50
CA ASN A 44 21.14 62.84 -19.88
C ASN A 44 20.41 64.16 -20.09
N MET A 45 19.17 64.26 -19.52
CA MET A 45 18.37 65.45 -19.62
C MET A 45 18.98 66.66 -18.89
N ALA A 46 19.54 66.43 -17.70
CA ALA A 46 20.24 67.49 -16.95
C ALA A 46 21.39 68.04 -17.76
N GLY A 47 22.22 67.18 -18.43
CA GLY A 47 23.30 67.63 -19.27
C GLY A 47 22.82 68.35 -20.56
N ALA A 48 21.70 67.91 -21.12
CA ALA A 48 21.11 68.58 -22.32
C ALA A 48 20.61 69.98 -22.01
N VAL A 49 19.93 70.14 -20.88
CA VAL A 49 19.39 71.42 -20.44
C VAL A 49 20.50 72.44 -20.12
N VAL A 50 21.58 72.03 -19.50
CA VAL A 50 22.72 72.90 -19.24
C VAL A 50 23.30 73.45 -20.58
N ARG A 51 23.57 72.56 -21.53
CA ARG A 51 24.03 72.96 -22.87
C ARG A 51 23.06 73.88 -23.60
N LEU A 52 21.80 73.67 -23.46
CA LEU A 52 20.78 74.51 -24.05
C LEU A 52 20.74 75.91 -23.43
N VAL A 53 20.76 75.99 -22.11
CA VAL A 53 20.78 77.28 -21.39
C VAL A 53 22.07 78.05 -21.72
N GLU A 54 23.20 77.38 -21.90
CA GLU A 54 24.49 77.99 -22.35
C GLU A 54 24.35 78.60 -23.72
N THR A 55 23.84 77.88 -24.71
CA THR A 55 23.72 78.35 -26.06
C THR A 55 22.73 79.51 -26.18
N THR A 56 21.65 79.47 -25.39
CA THR A 56 20.62 80.55 -25.40
C THR A 56 21.09 81.81 -24.72
N THR A 57 21.91 81.66 -23.67
CA THR A 57 22.47 82.83 -22.95
C THR A 57 23.56 83.53 -23.76
N THR A 58 24.24 82.83 -24.66
CA THR A 58 25.23 83.39 -25.56
C THR A 58 24.63 84.09 -26.81
N GLN A 59 23.40 83.77 -27.18
CA GLN A 59 22.78 84.27 -28.41
C GLN A 59 21.69 85.37 -28.24
N SER A 60 21.14 85.57 -27.02
CA SER A 60 20.08 86.53 -26.80
C SER A 60 20.37 87.42 -25.56
N ASN A 61 20.38 88.79 -25.82
CA ASN A 61 20.47 89.83 -24.83
C ASN A 61 19.08 90.17 -24.20
N ASP A 62 18.04 89.41 -24.47
CA ASP A 62 16.69 89.72 -24.04
C ASP A 62 16.18 88.77 -22.98
N SER A 63 16.08 89.23 -21.75
CA SER A 63 15.72 88.49 -20.57
C SER A 63 14.27 88.00 -20.48
N ALA A 64 13.42 88.44 -21.39
CA ALA A 64 11.97 88.17 -21.36
C ALA A 64 11.57 86.85 -22.12
N GLN A 65 12.47 86.25 -22.90
CA GLN A 65 12.15 85.15 -23.81
C GLN A 65 12.75 83.78 -23.30
N LYS A 66 13.26 83.75 -22.08
CA LYS A 66 13.93 82.54 -21.50
C LYS A 66 12.98 81.40 -21.12
N ASP A 67 11.67 81.63 -21.15
CA ASP A 67 10.70 80.73 -20.52
C ASP A 67 10.20 79.57 -21.39
N PHE A 68 10.55 79.32 -22.59
CA PHE A 68 9.95 78.22 -23.41
C PHE A 68 10.62 77.82 -24.71
N LEU A 69 11.93 77.72 -24.74
CA LEU A 69 12.64 77.33 -25.98
C LEU A 69 12.63 75.81 -26.24
N PHE A 70 12.16 75.01 -25.32
CA PHE A 70 12.12 73.54 -25.49
C PHE A 70 10.83 72.94 -24.91
N ASP A 71 10.18 72.12 -25.70
CA ASP A 71 9.14 71.23 -25.20
C ASP A 71 9.84 70.04 -24.54
N THR A 72 10.08 70.15 -23.24
CA THR A 72 10.72 69.10 -22.42
C THR A 72 9.76 67.96 -22.11
N GLY A 73 8.58 67.94 -22.75
CA GLY A 73 7.59 66.93 -22.59
C GLY A 73 7.17 66.73 -21.11
N LEU A 74 7.37 65.53 -20.59
CA LEU A 74 7.00 65.12 -19.22
C LEU A 74 8.04 65.47 -18.16
N TYR A 75 9.15 66.15 -18.52
CA TYR A 75 10.20 66.44 -17.54
C TYR A 75 9.87 67.75 -16.77
N TRP A 76 9.89 67.62 -15.44
CA TRP A 76 9.92 68.76 -14.52
C TRP A 76 11.37 69.16 -14.30
N ILE A 77 11.76 70.36 -14.67
CA ILE A 77 13.14 70.81 -14.65
C ILE A 77 13.23 72.22 -14.07
N LYS A 78 14.11 72.39 -13.05
CA LYS A 78 14.55 73.69 -12.58
C LYS A 78 16.09 73.74 -12.51
N VAL A 79 16.64 74.82 -13.00
CA VAL A 79 18.08 75.13 -12.91
C VAL A 79 18.27 76.29 -11.96
N TYR A 80 19.12 76.11 -10.97
CA TYR A 80 19.40 77.11 -9.94
C TYR A 80 20.84 77.56 -10.03
N ASP A 81 21.10 78.83 -9.72
CA ASP A 81 22.47 79.35 -9.50
C ASP A 81 22.98 78.98 -8.10
N ASP A 82 24.18 79.43 -7.74
CA ASP A 82 24.78 79.14 -6.43
C ASP A 82 24.02 79.87 -5.26
N HIS A 83 23.24 80.91 -5.59
CA HIS A 83 22.39 81.64 -4.66
C HIS A 83 20.94 81.12 -4.63
N MET A 84 20.66 80.01 -5.27
CA MET A 84 19.31 79.38 -5.39
C MET A 84 18.30 80.22 -6.17
N ASN A 85 18.73 81.16 -7.03
CA ASN A 85 17.84 81.82 -7.96
C ASN A 85 17.58 80.90 -9.15
N VAL A 86 16.35 80.92 -9.66
CA VAL A 86 15.95 80.11 -10.81
C VAL A 86 16.45 80.72 -12.09
N LEU A 87 17.34 80.00 -12.76
CA LEU A 87 17.89 80.40 -14.09
C LEU A 87 17.06 79.86 -15.22
N TYR A 88 16.42 78.67 -15.07
CA TYR A 88 15.54 78.05 -16.05
C TYR A 88 14.50 77.21 -15.36
N GLN A 89 13.29 77.13 -15.99
CA GLN A 89 12.22 76.26 -15.52
C GLN A 89 11.41 75.74 -16.72
N SER A 90 11.02 74.43 -16.67
CA SER A 90 10.19 73.77 -17.65
C SER A 90 8.70 74.14 -17.49
N LYS A 91 7.88 73.86 -18.48
CA LYS A 91 6.41 74.09 -18.45
C LYS A 91 5.74 73.39 -17.29
N LEU A 92 6.21 72.19 -16.92
CA LEU A 92 5.62 71.36 -15.89
C LEU A 92 5.75 72.01 -14.48
N THR A 93 6.75 72.84 -14.26
CA THR A 93 6.94 73.56 -13.03
C THR A 93 5.84 74.57 -12.68
N ARG A 94 5.05 74.97 -13.67
CA ARG A 94 3.89 75.86 -13.48
C ARG A 94 2.71 75.17 -12.81
N TYR A 95 2.66 73.82 -12.88
CA TYR A 95 1.52 73.04 -12.40
C TYR A 95 1.80 72.39 -11.04
N THR A 96 3.08 72.20 -10.71
CA THR A 96 3.47 71.65 -9.41
C THR A 96 4.86 72.13 -9.03
N ASP A 97 5.07 72.36 -7.76
CA ASP A 97 6.39 72.61 -7.21
C ASP A 97 6.90 71.42 -6.44
N LEU A 98 8.08 70.93 -6.84
CA LEU A 98 8.72 69.76 -6.23
C LEU A 98 9.74 70.24 -5.17
N PRO A 99 9.79 69.64 -3.98
CA PRO A 99 10.66 70.08 -2.92
C PRO A 99 12.12 69.81 -3.27
N PHE A 100 12.96 70.84 -3.11
CA PHE A 100 14.39 70.69 -3.28
C PHE A 100 14.98 69.93 -2.08
N LYS A 101 15.73 68.83 -2.34
CA LYS A 101 16.50 68.14 -1.32
C LYS A 101 18.00 68.24 -1.63
N HIS A 102 18.80 68.48 -0.60
CA HIS A 102 20.26 68.54 -0.70
C HIS A 102 20.87 67.12 -0.81
N THR A 103 20.45 66.33 -1.78
CA THR A 103 20.95 64.97 -2.03
C THR A 103 21.21 64.76 -3.50
N ASN A 104 22.30 64.07 -3.85
CA ASN A 104 22.55 63.62 -5.22
C ASN A 104 21.93 62.26 -5.51
N GLN A 105 21.28 61.62 -4.48
CA GLN A 105 20.58 60.34 -4.69
C GLN A 105 19.19 60.63 -5.22
N PRO A 106 18.67 59.82 -6.14
CA PRO A 106 17.28 59.94 -6.60
C PRO A 106 16.31 59.74 -5.43
N TYR A 107 15.24 60.51 -5.42
CA TYR A 107 14.19 60.39 -4.43
C TYR A 107 12.80 60.53 -5.06
N MET A 108 11.78 59.99 -4.41
CA MET A 108 10.40 60.07 -4.86
C MET A 108 9.61 61.10 -4.09
N VAL A 109 8.67 61.76 -4.79
CA VAL A 109 7.71 62.72 -4.19
C VAL A 109 6.37 62.58 -4.88
N GLU A 110 5.33 62.41 -4.12
CA GLU A 110 3.94 62.41 -4.62
C GLU A 110 3.37 63.84 -4.59
N LYS A 111 2.73 64.24 -5.65
CA LYS A 111 2.10 65.57 -5.75
C LYS A 111 0.78 65.47 -6.50
N ILE A 112 -0.17 66.26 -6.07
CA ILE A 112 -1.48 66.43 -6.74
C ILE A 112 -1.31 67.34 -7.91
N ILE A 113 -1.60 66.89 -9.13
CA ILE A 113 -1.53 67.69 -10.37
C ILE A 113 -2.82 67.53 -11.17
N PRO A 114 -3.35 68.62 -11.79
CA PRO A 114 -4.46 68.52 -12.74
C PRO A 114 -4.06 67.71 -13.97
N ARG A 115 -4.61 66.52 -14.11
CA ARG A 115 -4.22 65.49 -15.12
C ARG A 115 -4.48 65.90 -16.58
N GLU A 116 -5.53 66.67 -16.82
CA GLU A 116 -5.92 67.16 -18.14
C GLU A 116 -4.78 67.85 -18.94
N ARG A 117 -3.70 68.21 -18.22
CA ARG A 117 -2.60 69.01 -18.81
C ARG A 117 -1.28 68.23 -18.94
N ILE A 118 -1.25 66.95 -18.48
CA ILE A 118 0.00 66.15 -18.50
C ILE A 118 -0.08 64.94 -19.43
N ASN A 119 -1.25 64.71 -20.07
CA ASN A 119 -1.46 63.54 -20.98
C ASN A 119 -1.23 62.18 -20.29
N LEU A 120 -1.59 62.03 -19.03
CA LEU A 120 -1.60 60.81 -18.28
C LEU A 120 -3.00 60.18 -18.29
N ASP A 121 -3.08 58.86 -18.32
CA ASP A 121 -4.34 58.11 -18.45
C ASP A 121 -5.37 58.42 -17.34
N GLN A 122 -6.67 58.30 -17.66
CA GLN A 122 -7.80 58.83 -16.91
C GLN A 122 -8.14 58.09 -15.58
N ASP A 123 -7.50 56.97 -15.28
CA ASP A 123 -8.04 56.03 -14.29
C ASP A 123 -7.44 56.03 -12.87
N SER A 124 -6.47 56.90 -12.55
CA SER A 124 -5.85 56.87 -11.24
C SER A 124 -6.06 58.15 -10.41
N LYS A 125 -5.77 58.08 -9.09
CA LYS A 125 -5.91 59.16 -8.10
C LYS A 125 -5.18 60.45 -8.56
N ASN A 126 -5.67 61.61 -8.19
CA ASN A 126 -5.06 62.91 -8.49
C ASN A 126 -3.61 63.13 -8.00
N GLU A 127 -2.99 62.11 -7.43
CA GLU A 127 -1.61 62.09 -6.94
C GLU A 127 -0.71 61.44 -7.96
N VAL A 128 0.32 62.16 -8.40
CA VAL A 128 1.33 61.70 -9.34
C VAL A 128 2.66 61.57 -8.61
N ALA A 129 3.28 60.39 -8.70
CA ALA A 129 4.58 60.16 -8.12
C ALA A 129 5.66 60.63 -9.10
N PHE A 130 6.60 61.40 -8.60
CA PHE A 130 7.76 61.88 -9.36
C PHE A 130 9.03 61.25 -8.83
N ARG A 131 9.89 60.77 -9.72
CA ARG A 131 11.27 60.46 -9.42
C ARG A 131 12.14 61.64 -9.78
N ILE A 132 12.86 62.14 -8.76
CA ILE A 132 13.62 63.37 -8.84
C ILE A 132 15.08 63.07 -8.54
N LYS A 133 15.95 63.76 -9.28
CA LYS A 133 17.40 63.73 -9.01
C LYS A 133 17.97 65.12 -9.24
N THR A 134 18.85 65.52 -8.33
CA THR A 134 19.56 66.83 -8.41
C THR A 134 21.00 66.59 -8.86
N PHE A 135 21.43 67.32 -9.85
CA PHE A 135 22.78 67.20 -10.43
C PHE A 135 23.53 68.54 -10.18
N ASN A 136 24.75 68.43 -9.72
CA ASN A 136 25.67 69.55 -9.67
C ASN A 136 26.34 69.68 -11.02
N ASN A 137 26.22 70.85 -11.67
CA ASN A 137 26.75 71.09 -12.99
C ASN A 137 27.40 72.48 -13.04
N ARG A 138 27.94 72.85 -14.17
CA ARG A 138 28.50 74.20 -14.39
C ARG A 138 27.86 74.86 -15.58
N LEU A 139 27.41 76.10 -15.44
CA LEU A 139 26.83 76.93 -16.47
C LEU A 139 27.77 78.13 -16.68
N LEU A 140 28.35 78.31 -17.89
CA LEU A 140 29.29 79.40 -18.16
C LEU A 140 30.41 79.48 -17.10
N ASN A 141 30.98 78.39 -16.69
CA ASN A 141 32.00 78.25 -15.63
C ASN A 141 31.55 78.59 -14.21
N GLN A 142 30.27 78.93 -13.96
CA GLN A 142 29.69 79.12 -12.64
C GLN A 142 28.99 77.87 -12.16
N PRO A 143 29.07 77.51 -10.87
CA PRO A 143 28.38 76.34 -10.33
C PRO A 143 26.86 76.53 -10.41
N CYS A 144 26.17 75.50 -10.89
CA CYS A 144 24.70 75.47 -10.96
C CYS A 144 24.17 74.14 -10.50
N LYS A 145 22.92 74.11 -10.02
CA LYS A 145 22.21 72.88 -9.64
C LYS A 145 21.04 72.71 -10.59
N VAL A 146 21.01 71.50 -11.21
CA VAL A 146 19.94 71.10 -12.11
C VAL A 146 19.11 70.05 -11.41
N MET A 147 17.84 70.35 -11.16
CA MET A 147 16.88 69.44 -10.61
C MET A 147 15.97 68.98 -11.72
N VAL A 148 15.95 67.65 -11.96
CA VAL A 148 15.13 67.03 -12.99
C VAL A 148 14.24 65.99 -12.32
N GLY A 149 12.95 66.00 -12.67
CA GLY A 149 11.96 65.05 -12.23
C GLY A 149 11.12 64.52 -13.39
N ILE A 150 10.70 63.28 -13.31
CA ILE A 150 9.79 62.66 -14.26
C ILE A 150 8.69 61.92 -13.51
N PRO A 151 7.43 61.97 -14.00
CA PRO A 151 6.36 61.13 -13.42
C PRO A 151 6.62 59.67 -13.69
N ILE A 152 6.43 58.83 -12.66
CA ILE A 152 6.71 57.37 -12.73
C ILE A 152 5.43 56.53 -12.70
N GLU A 153 4.28 57.12 -12.85
CA GLU A 153 2.97 56.46 -12.75
C GLU A 153 2.85 55.25 -13.74
N LYS A 154 3.30 55.39 -14.95
CA LYS A 154 3.33 54.29 -15.94
C LYS A 154 4.18 53.09 -15.50
N ILE A 155 5.25 53.35 -14.75
CA ILE A 155 6.14 52.30 -14.29
C ILE A 155 5.50 51.53 -13.12
N GLU A 156 4.75 52.22 -12.25
CA GLU A 156 4.00 51.58 -11.19
C GLU A 156 2.90 50.64 -11.73
N GLU A 157 2.21 51.07 -12.81
CA GLU A 157 1.27 50.23 -13.56
C GLU A 157 1.98 49.01 -14.17
N GLU A 158 3.10 49.22 -14.92
CA GLU A 158 3.88 48.12 -15.51
C GLU A 158 4.39 47.13 -14.46
N ILE A 159 4.80 47.60 -13.28
CA ILE A 159 5.21 46.73 -12.16
C ILE A 159 4.00 45.96 -11.61
N SER A 160 2.83 46.60 -11.48
CA SER A 160 1.60 45.94 -11.05
C SER A 160 1.16 44.86 -12.00
N ASP A 161 1.19 45.13 -13.30
CA ASP A 161 0.88 44.14 -14.33
C ASP A 161 1.88 42.98 -14.33
N LEU A 162 3.16 43.27 -14.16
CA LEU A 162 4.20 42.24 -13.99
C LEU A 162 3.92 41.33 -12.79
N VAL A 163 3.51 41.90 -11.65
CA VAL A 163 3.14 41.08 -10.46
C VAL A 163 1.96 40.18 -10.77
N GLN A 164 0.94 40.68 -11.46
CA GLN A 164 -0.22 39.89 -11.89
C GLN A 164 0.19 38.75 -12.83
N ASP A 165 0.99 39.04 -13.84
CA ASP A 165 1.44 38.06 -14.81
C ASP A 165 2.29 36.95 -14.13
N ILE A 166 3.17 37.34 -13.21
CA ILE A 166 3.95 36.38 -12.41
C ILE A 166 3.01 35.53 -11.53
N ALA A 167 2.01 36.12 -10.89
CA ALA A 167 1.06 35.41 -10.03
C ALA A 167 0.22 34.40 -10.86
N ILE A 168 -0.25 34.79 -12.03
CA ILE A 168 -0.98 33.90 -12.95
C ILE A 168 -0.08 32.78 -13.42
N GLY A 169 1.13 33.09 -13.90
CA GLY A 169 2.12 32.12 -14.37
C GLY A 169 2.50 31.13 -13.29
N LEU A 170 2.73 31.58 -12.07
CA LEU A 170 3.04 30.75 -10.90
C LEU A 170 1.87 29.82 -10.56
N SER A 171 0.65 30.32 -10.64
CA SER A 171 -0.56 29.54 -10.37
C SER A 171 -0.74 28.41 -11.39
N ILE A 172 -0.61 28.71 -12.66
CA ILE A 172 -0.69 27.74 -13.76
C ILE A 172 0.41 26.69 -13.63
N THR A 173 1.64 27.11 -13.41
CA THR A 173 2.81 26.24 -13.24
C THR A 173 2.63 25.30 -12.04
N THR A 174 2.14 25.82 -10.92
CA THR A 174 1.85 25.03 -9.71
C THR A 174 0.83 23.93 -9.99
N LEU A 175 -0.27 24.27 -10.69
CA LEU A 175 -1.33 23.32 -11.01
C LEU A 175 -0.82 22.22 -11.96
N LEU A 176 -0.01 22.61 -12.93
CA LEU A 176 0.62 21.70 -13.89
C LEU A 176 1.64 20.76 -13.21
N LEU A 177 2.45 21.28 -12.29
CA LEU A 177 3.40 20.50 -11.49
C LEU A 177 2.68 19.48 -10.60
N ILE A 178 1.57 19.85 -9.95
CA ILE A 178 0.77 18.92 -9.15
C ILE A 178 0.21 17.80 -10.03
N ALA A 179 -0.39 18.13 -11.17
CA ALA A 179 -0.95 17.15 -12.10
C ALA A 179 0.10 16.19 -12.65
N LEU A 180 1.24 16.72 -13.09
CA LEU A 180 2.35 15.93 -13.62
C LEU A 180 2.97 15.04 -12.55
N SER A 181 3.22 15.57 -11.37
CA SER A 181 3.75 14.81 -10.21
C SER A 181 2.82 13.66 -9.81
N TYR A 182 1.51 13.90 -9.81
CA TYR A 182 0.52 12.87 -9.53
C TYR A 182 0.51 11.76 -10.59
N TYR A 183 0.63 12.13 -11.87
CA TYR A 183 0.71 11.17 -12.97
C TYR A 183 1.99 10.31 -12.87
N ILE A 184 3.15 10.94 -12.71
CA ILE A 184 4.45 10.26 -12.60
C ILE A 184 4.47 9.32 -11.38
N ALA A 185 4.06 9.81 -10.20
CA ALA A 185 3.97 8.98 -8.99
C ALA A 185 3.04 7.78 -9.19
N GLY A 186 1.95 7.95 -9.94
CA GLY A 186 1.05 6.85 -10.31
C GLY A 186 1.74 5.79 -11.16
N LYS A 187 2.45 6.22 -12.19
CA LYS A 187 3.15 5.33 -13.14
C LYS A 187 4.26 4.52 -12.47
N ILE A 188 5.06 5.16 -11.60
CA ILE A 188 6.16 4.51 -10.87
C ILE A 188 5.62 3.50 -9.84
N LEU A 189 4.51 3.82 -9.14
CA LEU A 189 4.00 2.96 -8.07
C LEU A 189 3.09 1.82 -8.54
N THR A 190 2.63 1.83 -9.79
CA THR A 190 1.74 0.77 -10.30
C THR A 190 2.41 -0.61 -10.32
N PRO A 191 3.64 -0.79 -10.85
CA PRO A 191 4.34 -2.06 -10.81
C PRO A 191 4.56 -2.59 -9.38
N ILE A 192 4.95 -1.71 -8.44
CA ILE A 192 5.16 -2.08 -7.04
C ILE A 192 3.87 -2.63 -6.40
N LYS A 193 2.71 -2.08 -6.76
CA LYS A 193 1.42 -2.61 -6.28
C LYS A 193 1.14 -4.01 -6.83
N VAL A 194 1.47 -4.26 -8.10
CA VAL A 194 1.31 -5.58 -8.73
C VAL A 194 2.21 -6.59 -8.03
N ILE A 195 3.49 -6.27 -7.86
CA ILE A 195 4.46 -7.11 -7.15
C ILE A 195 3.97 -7.44 -5.74
N ASN A 196 3.56 -6.43 -4.98
CA ASN A 196 3.10 -6.62 -3.59
C ASN A 196 1.81 -7.44 -3.52
N LYS A 197 0.88 -7.25 -4.47
CA LYS A 197 -0.34 -8.05 -4.55
C LYS A 197 0.01 -9.52 -4.83
N MET A 198 0.83 -9.79 -5.86
CA MET A 198 1.23 -11.15 -6.21
C MET A 198 2.02 -11.81 -5.08
N ALA A 199 2.96 -11.09 -4.45
CA ALA A 199 3.71 -11.63 -3.32
C ALA A 199 2.83 -11.97 -2.10
N ARG A 200 1.70 -11.30 -1.92
CA ARG A 200 0.70 -11.63 -0.88
C ARG A 200 -0.21 -12.78 -1.27
N ASP A 201 -0.59 -12.83 -2.53
CA ASP A 201 -1.53 -13.83 -3.05
C ASP A 201 -0.83 -15.17 -3.33
N ILE A 202 0.52 -15.17 -3.36
CA ILE A 202 1.32 -16.39 -3.45
C ILE A 202 1.15 -17.20 -2.16
N SER A 203 0.62 -18.38 -2.36
CA SER A 203 0.47 -19.44 -1.37
C SER A 203 0.93 -20.73 -2.03
N ASP A 204 0.96 -21.81 -1.28
CA ASP A 204 1.25 -23.15 -1.81
C ASP A 204 0.40 -23.52 -3.04
N ARG A 205 -0.74 -22.78 -3.23
CA ARG A 205 -1.71 -23.03 -4.32
C ARG A 205 -1.45 -22.26 -5.61
N SER A 206 -0.54 -21.29 -5.60
CA SER A 206 -0.30 -20.36 -6.71
C SER A 206 1.18 -20.12 -6.99
N LEU A 207 2.04 -21.08 -6.60
CA LEU A 207 3.49 -21.02 -6.83
C LEU A 207 3.88 -21.11 -8.32
N ASP A 208 2.94 -21.43 -9.21
CA ASP A 208 3.09 -21.41 -10.66
C ASP A 208 2.98 -20.00 -11.26
N GLN A 209 2.39 -19.07 -10.53
CA GLN A 209 2.27 -17.70 -10.99
C GLN A 209 3.63 -16.98 -10.93
N ARG A 210 3.87 -16.12 -11.92
CA ARG A 210 5.08 -15.32 -12.01
C ARG A 210 4.74 -13.85 -12.09
N ILE A 211 5.56 -13.04 -11.44
CA ILE A 211 5.48 -11.57 -11.53
C ILE A 211 5.85 -11.19 -12.97
N PRO A 212 4.99 -10.40 -13.66
CA PRO A 212 5.30 -9.94 -15.00
C PRO A 212 6.57 -9.09 -14.99
N LEU A 213 7.53 -9.46 -15.83
CA LEU A 213 8.73 -8.66 -16.01
C LEU A 213 8.40 -7.40 -16.81
N GLY A 214 8.83 -6.25 -16.33
CA GLY A 214 8.69 -4.98 -17.04
C GLY A 214 9.47 -4.98 -18.36
N LYS A 215 9.14 -4.01 -19.24
CA LYS A 215 9.87 -3.84 -20.52
C LYS A 215 11.23 -3.14 -20.38
N SER A 216 11.47 -2.49 -19.24
CA SER A 216 12.71 -1.78 -18.93
C SER A 216 13.56 -2.61 -17.97
N ASN A 217 14.88 -2.68 -18.25
CA ASN A 217 15.87 -3.28 -17.34
C ASN A 217 16.20 -2.26 -16.23
N ASP A 218 15.25 -2.02 -15.34
CA ASP A 218 15.40 -1.16 -14.18
C ASP A 218 15.40 -1.99 -12.88
N GLU A 219 15.54 -1.34 -11.75
CA GLU A 219 15.58 -1.99 -10.43
C GLU A 219 14.30 -2.77 -10.13
N LEU A 220 13.17 -2.40 -10.74
CA LEU A 220 11.91 -3.13 -10.61
C LEU A 220 11.91 -4.42 -11.41
N TYR A 221 12.59 -4.45 -12.55
CA TYR A 221 12.81 -5.66 -13.33
C TYR A 221 13.68 -6.65 -12.53
N GLU A 222 14.84 -6.21 -12.01
CA GLU A 222 15.73 -7.04 -11.20
C GLU A 222 15.02 -7.60 -9.96
N LEU A 223 14.21 -6.77 -9.30
CA LEU A 223 13.40 -7.20 -8.16
C LEU A 223 12.39 -8.29 -8.57
N SER A 224 11.70 -8.09 -9.69
CA SER A 224 10.70 -9.05 -10.19
C SER A 224 11.36 -10.38 -10.57
N GLU A 225 12.52 -10.34 -11.22
CA GLU A 225 13.31 -11.51 -11.59
C GLU A 225 13.80 -12.28 -10.35
N SER A 226 14.38 -11.56 -9.38
CA SER A 226 14.83 -12.16 -8.11
C SER A 226 13.70 -12.84 -7.34
N LEU A 227 12.52 -12.22 -7.30
CA LEU A 227 11.33 -12.81 -6.69
C LEU A 227 10.86 -14.05 -7.47
N ASN A 228 10.86 -14.01 -8.80
CA ASN A 228 10.52 -15.17 -9.62
C ASN A 228 11.48 -16.35 -9.39
N HIS A 229 12.77 -16.09 -9.30
CA HIS A 229 13.77 -17.11 -8.95
C HIS A 229 13.55 -17.68 -7.54
N MET A 230 13.16 -16.84 -6.57
CA MET A 230 12.78 -17.33 -5.25
C MET A 230 11.55 -18.26 -5.33
N PHE A 231 10.56 -17.92 -6.14
CA PHE A 231 9.38 -18.78 -6.35
C PHE A 231 9.74 -20.11 -7.02
N ASP A 232 10.64 -20.11 -8.01
CA ASP A 232 11.16 -21.33 -8.63
C ASP A 232 11.81 -22.25 -7.59
N ARG A 233 12.63 -21.70 -6.73
CA ARG A 233 13.28 -22.48 -5.64
C ARG A 233 12.28 -23.01 -4.64
N LEU A 234 11.26 -22.24 -4.26
CA LEU A 234 10.18 -22.70 -3.40
C LEU A 234 9.38 -23.82 -4.06
N GLN A 235 8.99 -23.66 -5.31
CA GLN A 235 8.25 -24.66 -6.08
C GLN A 235 9.05 -25.97 -6.17
N TYR A 236 10.34 -25.89 -6.48
CA TYR A 236 11.23 -27.04 -6.50
C TYR A 236 11.31 -27.72 -5.12
N SER A 237 11.47 -26.95 -4.05
CA SER A 237 11.53 -27.48 -2.68
C SER A 237 10.25 -28.22 -2.30
N PHE A 238 9.08 -27.67 -2.62
CA PHE A 238 7.79 -28.34 -2.39
C PHE A 238 7.65 -29.62 -3.22
N ALA A 239 8.06 -29.59 -4.50
CA ALA A 239 8.04 -30.76 -5.36
C ALA A 239 8.93 -31.88 -4.81
N MET A 240 10.14 -31.56 -4.36
CA MET A 240 11.06 -32.50 -3.72
C MET A 240 10.50 -33.06 -2.41
N GLN A 241 9.86 -32.21 -1.59
CA GLN A 241 9.21 -32.65 -0.36
C GLN A 241 8.07 -33.64 -0.64
N LYS A 242 7.26 -33.37 -1.69
CA LYS A 242 6.17 -34.25 -2.12
C LYS A 242 6.70 -35.60 -2.59
N GLN A 243 7.75 -35.57 -3.41
CA GLN A 243 8.39 -36.79 -3.89
C GLN A 243 8.97 -37.62 -2.74
N PHE A 244 9.71 -36.98 -1.85
CA PHE A 244 10.28 -37.65 -0.67
C PHE A 244 9.22 -38.36 0.17
N ILE A 245 8.07 -37.73 0.40
CA ILE A 245 6.98 -38.34 1.17
C ILE A 245 6.38 -39.53 0.45
N ALA A 246 6.22 -39.43 -0.89
CA ALA A 246 5.71 -40.53 -1.69
C ALA A 246 6.67 -41.74 -1.66
N ASP A 247 7.96 -41.51 -1.89
CA ASP A 247 9.00 -42.53 -1.87
C ASP A 247 9.13 -43.19 -0.49
N ALA A 248 9.20 -42.37 0.57
CA ALA A 248 9.23 -42.87 1.94
C ALA A 248 7.98 -43.71 2.29
N SER A 249 6.80 -43.36 1.73
CA SER A 249 5.58 -44.13 1.93
C SER A 249 5.71 -45.55 1.32
N HIS A 250 6.24 -45.64 0.11
CA HIS A 250 6.43 -46.93 -0.57
C HIS A 250 7.54 -47.76 0.10
N GLU A 251 8.67 -47.16 0.40
CA GLU A 251 9.83 -47.83 1.00
C GLU A 251 9.58 -48.32 2.44
N LEU A 252 8.74 -47.63 3.21
CA LEU A 252 8.38 -48.09 4.55
C LEU A 252 7.24 -49.11 4.59
N LYS A 253 6.31 -49.06 3.64
CA LYS A 253 5.17 -49.98 3.59
C LYS A 253 5.61 -51.42 3.33
N SER A 254 6.55 -51.66 2.41
CA SER A 254 7.01 -52.99 2.03
C SER A 254 7.65 -53.78 3.17
N PRO A 255 8.71 -53.29 3.85
CA PRO A 255 9.33 -54.04 4.95
C PRO A 255 8.40 -54.29 6.15
N ILE A 256 7.55 -53.29 6.47
CA ILE A 256 6.57 -53.43 7.56
C ILE A 256 5.54 -54.50 7.21
N THR A 257 5.10 -54.61 5.97
CA THR A 257 4.16 -55.62 5.52
C THR A 257 4.78 -57.01 5.55
N LEU A 258 6.04 -57.17 5.05
CA LEU A 258 6.76 -58.44 5.10
C LEU A 258 6.99 -58.93 6.54
N LEU A 259 7.40 -58.03 7.44
CA LEU A 259 7.54 -58.36 8.87
C LEU A 259 6.20 -58.78 9.51
N SER A 260 5.11 -58.10 9.12
CA SER A 260 3.78 -58.45 9.63
C SER A 260 3.35 -59.85 9.18
N LEU A 261 3.52 -60.17 7.92
CA LEU A 261 3.22 -61.49 7.35
C LEU A 261 4.08 -62.58 8.02
N PHE A 262 5.39 -62.30 8.15
CA PHE A 262 6.30 -63.27 8.83
C PHE A 262 5.89 -63.55 10.28
N MET A 263 5.52 -62.53 11.04
CA MET A 263 5.05 -62.69 12.43
C MET A 263 3.71 -63.42 12.49
N GLU A 264 2.78 -63.10 11.58
CA GLU A 264 1.48 -63.74 11.49
C GLU A 264 1.64 -65.25 11.20
N ASP A 265 2.44 -65.60 10.18
CA ASP A 265 2.75 -67.01 9.91
C ASP A 265 3.39 -67.71 11.11
N ALA A 266 4.36 -67.04 11.76
CA ALA A 266 5.03 -67.58 12.91
C ALA A 266 4.08 -67.84 14.10
N ILE A 267 3.09 -66.97 14.36
CA ILE A 267 2.10 -67.14 15.43
C ILE A 267 1.22 -68.39 15.20
N HIS A 268 0.95 -68.75 13.96
CA HIS A 268 0.12 -69.88 13.58
C HIS A 268 0.84 -71.23 13.52
N LEU A 269 2.17 -71.27 13.73
CA LEU A 269 2.92 -72.52 13.78
C LEU A 269 2.46 -73.37 14.99
N LYS A 270 2.07 -74.65 14.75
CA LYS A 270 1.49 -75.53 15.75
C LYS A 270 2.49 -75.97 16.84
N GLU A 271 3.77 -76.00 16.55
CA GLU A 271 4.84 -76.52 17.40
C GLU A 271 5.48 -75.46 18.33
N LEU A 272 4.95 -74.25 18.35
CA LEU A 272 5.52 -73.18 19.16
C LEU A 272 5.09 -73.23 20.62
N PRO A 273 6.04 -73.15 21.60
CA PRO A 273 5.70 -73.06 23.00
C PRO A 273 4.79 -71.83 23.27
N GLU A 274 3.77 -72.01 24.09
CA GLU A 274 2.76 -70.98 24.40
C GLU A 274 3.39 -69.66 24.89
N THR A 275 4.41 -69.76 25.76
CA THR A 275 5.15 -68.59 26.23
C THR A 275 5.82 -67.78 25.08
N PHE A 276 6.27 -68.46 24.04
CA PHE A 276 6.89 -67.80 22.87
C PHE A 276 5.82 -67.22 21.94
N ARG A 277 4.69 -67.92 21.77
CA ARG A 277 3.54 -67.46 21.02
C ARG A 277 3.00 -66.13 21.60
N LEU A 278 2.83 -66.05 22.92
CA LEU A 278 2.39 -64.82 23.61
C LEU A 278 3.39 -63.67 23.42
N ARG A 279 4.69 -63.92 23.37
CA ARG A 279 5.69 -62.91 23.04
C ARG A 279 5.59 -62.43 21.60
N LEU A 280 5.40 -63.32 20.66
CA LEU A 280 5.20 -62.99 19.25
C LEU A 280 3.94 -62.13 19.05
N ILE A 281 2.84 -62.49 19.68
CA ILE A 281 1.59 -61.70 19.62
C ILE A 281 1.84 -60.25 20.13
N ARG A 282 2.56 -60.12 21.23
CA ARG A 282 2.92 -58.75 21.73
C ARG A 282 3.79 -57.97 20.76
N GLN A 283 4.77 -58.61 20.11
CA GLN A 283 5.62 -57.97 19.11
C GLN A 283 4.84 -57.62 17.83
N TYR A 284 3.92 -58.46 17.43
CA TYR A 284 3.01 -58.23 16.30
C TYR A 284 2.11 -57.01 16.60
N ASP A 285 1.56 -56.86 17.77
CA ASP A 285 0.79 -55.70 18.17
C ASP A 285 1.60 -54.40 18.10
N ILE A 286 2.87 -54.44 18.56
CA ILE A 286 3.79 -53.33 18.45
C ILE A 286 4.05 -52.99 16.97
N LEU A 287 4.28 -54.00 16.14
CA LEU A 287 4.51 -53.80 14.70
C LEU A 287 3.28 -53.20 14.02
N GLN A 288 2.09 -53.67 14.31
CA GLN A 288 0.82 -53.11 13.81
C GLN A 288 0.63 -51.65 14.26
N ARG A 289 1.06 -51.31 15.46
CA ARG A 289 1.07 -49.95 15.95
C ARG A 289 2.04 -49.06 15.15
N ILE A 290 3.27 -49.53 14.90
CA ILE A 290 4.26 -48.81 14.07
C ILE A 290 3.70 -48.62 12.68
N ARG A 291 3.11 -49.65 12.07
CA ARG A 291 2.49 -49.57 10.72
C ARG A 291 1.44 -48.46 10.67
N ARG A 292 0.55 -48.39 11.65
CA ARG A 292 -0.49 -47.34 11.74
C ARG A 292 0.11 -45.93 11.95
N LEU A 293 1.15 -45.81 12.77
CA LEU A 293 1.86 -44.54 13.02
C LEU A 293 2.50 -44.03 11.73
N VAL A 294 3.28 -44.86 11.02
CA VAL A 294 3.95 -44.50 9.76
C VAL A 294 2.93 -44.11 8.72
N LYS A 295 1.87 -44.92 8.51
CA LYS A 295 0.79 -44.62 7.62
C LYS A 295 0.16 -43.25 7.90
N ASN A 296 -0.22 -43.00 9.14
CA ASN A 296 -0.86 -41.73 9.55
C ASN A 296 0.06 -40.52 9.39
N LEU A 297 1.38 -40.69 9.66
CA LEU A 297 2.37 -39.62 9.48
C LEU A 297 2.54 -39.25 8.00
N LEU A 298 2.69 -40.26 7.14
CA LEU A 298 2.84 -40.08 5.70
C LEU A 298 1.58 -39.46 5.08
N ASP A 299 0.41 -39.96 5.48
CA ASP A 299 -0.88 -39.44 5.05
C ASP A 299 -1.09 -37.97 5.49
N LEU A 300 -0.73 -37.63 6.73
CA LEU A 300 -0.81 -36.25 7.23
C LEU A 300 0.14 -35.33 6.45
N SER A 301 1.34 -35.82 6.15
CA SER A 301 2.32 -35.10 5.35
C SER A 301 1.83 -34.89 3.91
N ALA A 302 1.21 -35.92 3.30
CA ALA A 302 0.58 -35.83 1.98
C ALA A 302 -0.60 -34.84 1.99
N LEU A 303 -1.44 -34.84 3.05
CA LEU A 303 -2.55 -33.89 3.22
C LEU A 303 -2.09 -32.44 3.43
N LYS A 304 -0.90 -32.22 4.00
CA LYS A 304 -0.31 -30.86 4.12
C LYS A 304 0.08 -30.30 2.76
N ILE A 305 0.51 -31.12 1.83
CA ILE A 305 1.00 -30.75 0.49
C ILE A 305 -0.13 -30.81 -0.55
N LYS A 306 -1.24 -31.50 -0.24
CA LYS A 306 -2.36 -31.63 -1.19
C LYS A 306 -3.10 -30.30 -1.32
N GLU A 307 -2.98 -29.70 -2.51
CA GLU A 307 -3.54 -28.37 -2.82
C GLU A 307 -4.99 -28.45 -3.28
N ARG A 308 -5.38 -29.51 -3.95
CA ARG A 308 -6.73 -29.73 -4.44
C ARG A 308 -7.21 -31.12 -4.06
N MET A 309 -8.44 -31.22 -3.64
CA MET A 309 -9.16 -32.47 -3.52
C MET A 309 -10.12 -32.58 -4.71
N ASP A 310 -10.22 -33.76 -5.25
CA ASP A 310 -11.22 -34.07 -6.26
C ASP A 310 -12.56 -34.20 -5.53
N PHE A 311 -13.40 -33.18 -5.65
CA PHE A 311 -14.72 -33.14 -5.04
C PHE A 311 -15.72 -33.77 -6.00
N GLU A 312 -16.49 -34.69 -5.45
CA GLU A 312 -17.64 -35.31 -6.11
C GLU A 312 -18.87 -35.17 -5.24
N GLU A 313 -20.05 -35.31 -5.82
CA GLU A 313 -21.29 -35.41 -5.08
C GLU A 313 -21.38 -36.78 -4.42
N LEU A 314 -21.51 -36.82 -3.11
CA LEU A 314 -21.59 -38.07 -2.35
C LEU A 314 -22.75 -38.06 -1.36
N ASN A 315 -23.32 -39.22 -1.12
CA ASN A 315 -24.36 -39.44 -0.11
C ASN A 315 -23.70 -39.74 1.24
N LEU A 316 -23.85 -38.80 2.19
CA LEU A 316 -23.25 -38.91 3.51
C LEU A 316 -23.88 -40.03 4.35
N SER A 317 -25.17 -40.34 4.14
CA SER A 317 -25.85 -41.43 4.84
C SER A 317 -25.29 -42.80 4.45
N GLU A 318 -25.06 -43.04 3.16
CA GLU A 318 -24.44 -44.28 2.66
C GLU A 318 -23.02 -44.42 3.19
N LEU A 319 -22.26 -43.32 3.19
CA LEU A 319 -20.89 -43.34 3.69
C LEU A 319 -20.82 -43.64 5.18
N ALA A 320 -21.74 -43.09 5.98
CA ALA A 320 -21.80 -43.37 7.40
C ALA A 320 -22.23 -44.81 7.71
N LYS A 321 -23.20 -45.36 6.92
CA LYS A 321 -23.62 -46.77 7.04
C LYS A 321 -22.48 -47.74 6.71
N SER A 322 -21.71 -47.49 5.63
CA SER A 322 -20.56 -48.29 5.27
C SER A 322 -19.50 -48.32 6.37
N VAL A 323 -19.19 -47.14 6.97
CA VAL A 323 -18.24 -47.09 8.09
C VAL A 323 -18.79 -47.81 9.33
N HIS A 324 -20.09 -47.74 9.61
CA HIS A 324 -20.70 -48.47 10.73
C HIS A 324 -20.53 -49.98 10.51
N GLU A 325 -20.78 -50.51 9.31
CA GLU A 325 -20.59 -51.94 8.99
C GLU A 325 -19.16 -52.42 9.25
N ASP A 326 -18.14 -51.59 8.98
CA ASP A 326 -16.74 -51.92 9.24
C ASP A 326 -16.41 -52.12 10.76
N PHE A 327 -17.26 -51.62 11.66
CA PHE A 327 -17.02 -51.63 13.10
C PHE A 327 -18.02 -52.48 13.90
N VAL A 328 -18.98 -53.17 13.28
CA VAL A 328 -20.04 -53.95 13.94
C VAL A 328 -19.48 -54.93 14.95
N GLU A 329 -18.48 -55.76 14.56
CA GLU A 329 -17.88 -56.74 15.44
C GLU A 329 -17.24 -56.13 16.72
N MET A 330 -16.59 -54.94 16.55
CA MET A 330 -15.98 -54.25 17.69
C MET A 330 -17.02 -53.60 18.62
N LEU A 331 -18.12 -53.13 18.06
CA LEU A 331 -19.26 -52.56 18.80
C LEU A 331 -20.00 -53.62 19.58
N GLU A 332 -20.29 -54.77 18.99
CA GLU A 332 -20.91 -55.94 19.63
C GLU A 332 -20.07 -56.49 20.74
N ALA A 333 -18.75 -56.65 20.51
CA ALA A 333 -17.81 -57.16 21.51
C ALA A 333 -17.75 -56.29 22.78
N ARG A 334 -18.12 -55.03 22.73
CA ARG A 334 -18.15 -54.08 23.84
C ARG A 334 -19.57 -53.68 24.27
N HIS A 335 -20.58 -54.28 23.67
CA HIS A 335 -22.00 -53.98 23.88
C HIS A 335 -22.35 -52.50 23.75
N ILE A 336 -21.72 -51.77 22.79
CA ILE A 336 -21.94 -50.35 22.53
C ILE A 336 -23.14 -50.19 21.64
N ASP A 337 -24.14 -49.42 22.12
CA ASP A 337 -25.31 -49.04 21.33
C ASP A 337 -25.00 -47.92 20.37
N VAL A 338 -25.41 -48.05 19.09
CA VAL A 338 -25.13 -47.06 18.03
C VAL A 338 -26.42 -46.58 17.39
N GLU A 339 -26.66 -45.30 17.49
CA GLU A 339 -27.76 -44.62 16.80
C GLU A 339 -27.27 -43.72 15.68
N ILE A 340 -27.81 -43.90 14.46
CA ILE A 340 -27.44 -43.08 13.29
C ILE A 340 -28.67 -42.34 12.82
N HIS A 341 -28.66 -41.02 12.99
CA HIS A 341 -29.77 -40.12 12.59
C HIS A 341 -29.25 -39.18 11.47
N ILE A 342 -29.13 -39.72 10.27
CA ILE A 342 -28.74 -39.01 9.06
C ILE A 342 -29.85 -39.15 8.04
N PRO A 343 -30.36 -38.06 7.44
CA PRO A 343 -31.36 -38.14 6.33
C PRO A 343 -30.84 -39.03 5.20
N GLU A 344 -31.68 -39.90 4.64
CA GLU A 344 -31.25 -40.94 3.66
C GLU A 344 -30.61 -40.35 2.39
N ASP A 345 -31.05 -39.17 1.96
CA ASP A 345 -30.51 -38.52 0.75
C ASP A 345 -29.74 -37.22 1.10
N LEU A 346 -28.95 -37.23 2.17
CA LEU A 346 -28.12 -36.11 2.52
C LEU A 346 -26.86 -36.09 1.65
N ARG A 347 -26.86 -35.25 0.60
CA ARG A 347 -25.75 -35.12 -0.35
C ARG A 347 -24.85 -33.93 -0.03
N ILE A 348 -23.56 -34.12 -0.20
CA ILE A 348 -22.53 -33.11 -0.03
C ILE A 348 -21.48 -33.18 -1.16
N MET A 349 -20.86 -32.06 -1.48
CA MET A 349 -19.68 -32.03 -2.33
C MET A 349 -18.42 -32.28 -1.50
N GLY A 350 -17.69 -33.36 -1.79
CA GLY A 350 -16.50 -33.69 -1.01
C GLY A 350 -15.65 -34.78 -1.66
N CYS A 351 -14.47 -35.01 -1.10
CA CYS A 351 -13.62 -36.14 -1.49
C CYS A 351 -14.02 -37.38 -0.68
N ARG A 352 -14.58 -38.39 -1.35
CA ARG A 352 -15.11 -39.63 -0.73
C ARG A 352 -14.10 -40.29 0.22
N ASP A 353 -12.90 -40.55 -0.25
CA ASP A 353 -11.85 -41.24 0.55
C ASP A 353 -11.45 -40.45 1.77
N SER A 354 -11.38 -39.12 1.65
CA SER A 354 -11.02 -38.23 2.74
C SER A 354 -12.12 -38.16 3.79
N LEU A 355 -13.37 -38.04 3.40
CA LEU A 355 -14.50 -38.00 4.33
C LEU A 355 -14.76 -39.37 4.97
N HIS A 356 -14.60 -40.48 4.21
CA HIS A 356 -14.60 -41.83 4.76
C HIS A 356 -13.57 -41.96 5.89
N ARG A 357 -12.38 -41.45 5.68
CA ARG A 357 -11.31 -41.45 6.68
C ARG A 357 -11.64 -40.57 7.90
N VAL A 358 -12.33 -39.46 7.73
CA VAL A 358 -12.83 -38.65 8.86
C VAL A 358 -13.77 -39.49 9.70
N LEU A 359 -14.75 -40.18 9.08
CA LEU A 359 -15.74 -40.99 9.77
C LEU A 359 -15.04 -42.15 10.52
N ILE A 360 -14.14 -42.89 9.88
CA ILE A 360 -13.34 -43.96 10.53
C ILE A 360 -12.62 -43.43 11.76
N ASN A 361 -11.90 -42.31 11.66
CA ASN A 361 -11.16 -41.76 12.78
C ASN A 361 -12.07 -41.39 13.97
N LEU A 362 -13.26 -40.84 13.67
CA LEU A 362 -14.20 -40.44 14.72
C LEU A 362 -14.91 -41.62 15.33
N VAL A 363 -15.32 -42.62 14.55
CA VAL A 363 -15.92 -43.85 15.07
C VAL A 363 -14.91 -44.66 15.88
N ASP A 364 -13.68 -44.83 15.37
CA ASP A 364 -12.59 -45.52 16.09
C ASP A 364 -12.30 -44.83 17.45
N ASN A 365 -12.27 -43.50 17.49
CA ASN A 365 -12.11 -42.76 18.75
C ASN A 365 -13.35 -42.95 19.66
N ALA A 366 -14.55 -42.89 19.13
CA ALA A 366 -15.76 -43.07 19.91
C ALA A 366 -15.86 -44.45 20.56
N ILE A 367 -15.40 -45.49 19.86
CA ILE A 367 -15.30 -46.86 20.40
C ILE A 367 -14.20 -46.95 21.44
N LYS A 368 -12.99 -46.48 21.15
CA LYS A 368 -11.82 -46.61 22.03
C LYS A 368 -11.97 -45.94 23.39
N TYR A 369 -12.59 -44.77 23.40
CA TYR A 369 -12.75 -43.95 24.60
C TYR A 369 -14.13 -44.11 25.24
N ASN A 370 -14.96 -45.03 24.74
CA ASN A 370 -16.27 -45.37 25.33
C ASN A 370 -16.09 -46.25 26.59
N VAL A 371 -17.15 -46.30 27.35
CA VAL A 371 -17.35 -47.34 28.40
C VAL A 371 -18.03 -48.56 27.80
N ASP A 372 -17.89 -49.74 28.42
CA ASP A 372 -18.61 -50.92 28.01
C ASP A 372 -20.11 -50.74 28.27
N ALA A 373 -20.97 -51.22 27.37
CA ALA A 373 -22.41 -50.94 27.33
C ALA A 373 -22.74 -49.43 27.23
N GLY A 374 -21.83 -48.64 26.59
CA GLY A 374 -22.03 -47.22 26.34
C GLY A 374 -22.82 -46.94 25.06
N LYS A 375 -22.92 -45.68 24.72
CA LYS A 375 -23.69 -45.19 23.54
C LYS A 375 -22.80 -44.39 22.61
N ILE A 376 -23.03 -44.53 21.29
CA ILE A 376 -22.53 -43.67 20.25
C ILE A 376 -23.74 -43.11 19.45
N GLU A 377 -23.80 -41.82 19.20
CA GLU A 377 -24.85 -41.21 18.41
C GLU A 377 -24.17 -40.42 17.28
N ILE A 378 -24.57 -40.68 16.02
CA ILE A 378 -24.12 -39.96 14.84
C ILE A 378 -25.30 -39.23 14.26
N THR A 379 -25.25 -37.91 14.24
CA THR A 379 -26.35 -37.10 13.68
C THR A 379 -25.83 -36.19 12.58
N ALA A 380 -26.63 -36.04 11.51
CA ALA A 380 -26.35 -35.04 10.50
C ALA A 380 -27.61 -34.31 10.08
N LYS A 381 -27.48 -33.01 9.76
CA LYS A 381 -28.56 -32.18 9.24
C LYS A 381 -28.02 -31.11 8.30
N ALA A 382 -28.77 -30.88 7.22
CA ALA A 382 -28.55 -29.72 6.37
C ALA A 382 -29.26 -28.50 6.95
N LYS A 383 -28.60 -27.37 7.00
CA LYS A 383 -29.20 -26.10 7.39
C LYS A 383 -28.60 -24.99 6.52
N HIS A 384 -29.44 -24.34 5.67
CA HIS A 384 -28.99 -23.38 4.67
C HIS A 384 -27.89 -24.01 3.77
N ASP A 385 -26.78 -23.33 3.59
CA ASP A 385 -25.65 -23.76 2.75
C ASP A 385 -24.61 -24.60 3.52
N ASN A 386 -24.98 -25.22 4.66
CA ASN A 386 -24.07 -26.01 5.48
C ASN A 386 -24.68 -27.32 5.90
N VAL A 387 -23.82 -28.34 6.01
CA VAL A 387 -24.12 -29.63 6.66
C VAL A 387 -23.42 -29.69 8.01
N TYR A 388 -24.21 -29.93 9.05
CA TYR A 388 -23.75 -30.11 10.40
C TYR A 388 -23.75 -31.60 10.74
N LEU A 389 -22.58 -32.13 11.07
CA LEU A 389 -22.39 -33.54 11.45
C LEU A 389 -21.86 -33.57 12.89
N SER A 390 -22.46 -34.41 13.74
CA SER A 390 -22.09 -34.54 15.14
C SER A 390 -21.90 -36.00 15.51
N PHE A 391 -20.78 -36.29 16.17
CA PHE A 391 -20.45 -37.59 16.75
C PHE A 391 -20.43 -37.46 18.28
N PHE A 392 -21.33 -38.10 18.93
CA PHE A 392 -21.42 -38.14 20.38
C PHE A 392 -21.06 -39.56 20.86
N ASN A 393 -20.31 -39.65 21.94
CA ASN A 393 -20.07 -40.89 22.63
C ASN A 393 -20.06 -40.69 24.16
N THR A 394 -20.60 -41.64 24.90
CA THR A 394 -20.35 -41.78 26.33
C THR A 394 -18.91 -42.22 26.57
N GLY A 395 -18.40 -42.03 27.79
CA GLY A 395 -17.06 -42.52 28.13
C GLY A 395 -16.25 -41.53 28.98
N LYS A 396 -14.93 -41.67 28.92
CA LYS A 396 -13.99 -40.95 29.82
C LYS A 396 -14.03 -39.41 29.66
N GLY A 397 -14.57 -38.91 28.57
CA GLY A 397 -14.52 -37.47 28.31
C GLY A 397 -13.11 -36.89 28.18
N ILE A 398 -13.03 -35.59 28.03
CA ILE A 398 -11.77 -34.84 27.86
C ILE A 398 -11.73 -33.72 28.91
N PRO A 399 -10.68 -33.61 29.72
CA PRO A 399 -10.52 -32.51 30.67
C PRO A 399 -10.51 -31.14 29.94
N LYS A 400 -11.14 -30.13 30.51
CA LYS A 400 -11.27 -28.78 29.92
C LYS A 400 -9.93 -28.17 29.46
N LYS A 401 -8.84 -28.42 30.24
CA LYS A 401 -7.48 -27.95 29.91
C LYS A 401 -6.90 -28.58 28.64
N ASP A 402 -7.41 -29.74 28.21
CA ASP A 402 -6.87 -30.53 27.11
C ASP A 402 -7.69 -30.33 25.81
N ILE A 403 -8.94 -29.80 25.87
CA ILE A 403 -9.85 -29.62 24.74
C ILE A 403 -9.17 -28.83 23.61
N GLY A 404 -8.47 -27.73 23.91
CA GLY A 404 -7.79 -26.91 22.89
C GLY A 404 -6.62 -27.61 22.21
N ARG A 405 -6.10 -28.67 22.81
CA ARG A 405 -4.87 -29.35 22.37
C ARG A 405 -5.10 -30.70 21.69
N VAL A 406 -6.29 -31.26 21.75
CA VAL A 406 -6.58 -32.62 21.20
C VAL A 406 -6.40 -32.70 19.67
N PHE A 407 -6.37 -31.56 18.98
CA PHE A 407 -6.06 -31.46 17.53
C PHE A 407 -4.56 -31.30 17.24
N GLU A 408 -3.71 -31.10 18.26
CA GLU A 408 -2.25 -31.03 18.08
C GLU A 408 -1.69 -32.40 17.69
N GLN A 409 -0.63 -32.41 16.87
CA GLN A 409 0.05 -33.67 16.46
C GLN A 409 0.66 -34.36 17.64
N PHE A 410 0.45 -35.70 17.76
CA PHE A 410 0.96 -36.56 18.82
C PHE A 410 0.44 -36.23 20.21
N TYR A 411 -0.53 -35.30 20.34
CA TYR A 411 -1.12 -34.97 21.62
C TYR A 411 -2.06 -36.08 22.11
N ARG A 412 -1.97 -36.38 23.40
CA ARG A 412 -2.82 -37.38 24.10
C ARG A 412 -3.06 -36.94 25.54
N VAL A 413 -4.30 -37.05 26.00
CA VAL A 413 -4.71 -36.68 27.38
C VAL A 413 -4.00 -37.57 28.43
N GLU A 414 -3.88 -38.87 28.18
CA GLU A 414 -3.18 -39.82 29.07
C GLU A 414 -1.95 -40.41 28.38
N LYS A 415 -0.75 -40.16 28.91
CA LYS A 415 0.51 -40.72 28.38
C LYS A 415 0.83 -42.13 28.96
N SER A 416 0.35 -42.46 30.17
CA SER A 416 0.79 -43.63 30.93
C SER A 416 -0.02 -44.93 30.73
N ARG A 417 -1.31 -44.84 30.36
CA ARG A 417 -2.17 -46.00 30.10
C ARG A 417 -2.34 -46.36 28.61
N SER A 418 -1.52 -45.78 27.77
CA SER A 418 -1.66 -45.80 26.32
C SER A 418 -1.24 -47.10 25.62
N SER A 419 -0.68 -48.05 26.33
CA SER A 419 -0.32 -49.37 25.76
C SER A 419 -1.55 -50.25 25.44
N GLN A 420 -2.65 -50.05 26.13
CA GLN A 420 -3.85 -50.88 26.00
C GLN A 420 -4.78 -50.44 24.85
N TYR A 421 -4.83 -49.15 24.49
CA TYR A 421 -5.77 -48.62 23.46
C TYR A 421 -5.11 -48.06 22.20
N GLY A 422 -3.78 -48.16 22.04
CA GLY A 422 -3.06 -48.07 20.78
C GLY A 422 -3.19 -46.80 19.89
N GLY A 423 -3.53 -45.63 20.44
CA GLY A 423 -3.72 -44.41 19.65
C GLY A 423 -2.42 -43.68 19.28
N SER A 424 -2.29 -43.16 18.06
CA SER A 424 -1.12 -42.40 17.57
C SER A 424 -1.10 -40.94 17.98
N GLY A 425 -2.24 -40.37 18.40
CA GLY A 425 -2.41 -38.92 18.56
C GLY A 425 -2.45 -38.13 17.26
N LEU A 426 -2.66 -38.80 16.14
CA LEU A 426 -2.75 -38.18 14.80
C LEU A 426 -4.16 -38.17 14.23
N GLY A 427 -5.10 -38.99 14.76
CA GLY A 427 -6.44 -39.16 14.21
C GLY A 427 -7.23 -37.84 14.13
N LEU A 428 -7.34 -37.12 15.24
CA LEU A 428 -8.06 -35.83 15.28
C LEU A 428 -7.33 -34.73 14.49
N THR A 429 -6.00 -34.76 14.43
CA THR A 429 -5.22 -33.84 13.56
C THR A 429 -5.54 -34.08 12.07
N ILE A 430 -5.67 -35.34 11.68
CA ILE A 430 -6.07 -35.72 10.30
C ILE A 430 -7.50 -35.26 10.03
N VAL A 431 -8.43 -35.49 10.96
CA VAL A 431 -9.81 -35.02 10.86
C VAL A 431 -9.84 -33.50 10.64
N LYS A 432 -9.18 -32.75 11.51
CA LYS A 432 -9.11 -31.29 11.39
C LYS A 432 -8.58 -30.85 10.03
N ARG A 433 -7.48 -31.44 9.57
CA ARG A 433 -6.87 -31.07 8.28
C ARG A 433 -7.78 -31.39 7.07
N ILE A 434 -8.44 -32.53 7.10
CA ILE A 434 -9.40 -32.90 6.01
C ILE A 434 -10.58 -31.93 6.02
N ILE A 435 -11.16 -31.60 7.17
CA ILE A 435 -12.27 -30.68 7.27
C ILE A 435 -11.87 -29.28 6.82
N GLU A 436 -10.68 -28.77 7.17
CA GLU A 436 -10.15 -27.51 6.68
C GLU A 436 -9.97 -27.49 5.16
N LEU A 437 -9.52 -28.60 4.56
CA LEU A 437 -9.42 -28.75 3.09
C LEU A 437 -10.79 -28.74 2.40
N HIS A 438 -11.83 -29.18 3.11
CA HIS A 438 -13.24 -29.05 2.68
C HIS A 438 -13.85 -27.70 3.04
N ARG A 439 -13.07 -26.71 3.49
CA ARG A 439 -13.50 -25.37 3.92
C ARG A 439 -14.49 -25.40 5.09
N GLY A 440 -14.48 -26.48 5.84
CA GLY A 440 -15.31 -26.69 7.04
C GLY A 440 -14.59 -26.31 8.32
N ASN A 441 -15.29 -26.52 9.42
CA ASN A 441 -14.76 -26.35 10.78
C ASN A 441 -15.10 -27.56 11.65
N VAL A 442 -14.21 -27.90 12.59
CA VAL A 442 -14.42 -28.97 13.58
C VAL A 442 -14.20 -28.42 14.99
N THR A 443 -15.13 -28.76 15.89
CA THR A 443 -15.06 -28.40 17.31
C THR A 443 -15.32 -29.62 18.20
N ILE A 444 -14.85 -29.58 19.43
CA ILE A 444 -15.06 -30.61 20.43
C ILE A 444 -15.67 -29.99 21.68
N GLU A 445 -16.69 -30.66 22.18
CA GLU A 445 -17.28 -30.44 23.51
C GLU A 445 -17.19 -31.73 24.30
N SER A 446 -16.87 -31.66 25.59
CA SER A 446 -16.72 -32.84 26.38
C SER A 446 -16.89 -32.53 27.87
N GLU A 447 -17.47 -33.48 28.59
CA GLU A 447 -17.51 -33.48 30.06
C GLU A 447 -16.70 -34.67 30.57
N PRO A 448 -15.68 -34.43 31.42
CA PRO A 448 -14.85 -35.50 31.99
C PRO A 448 -15.70 -36.59 32.65
N GLU A 449 -15.30 -37.86 32.46
CA GLU A 449 -15.95 -39.07 32.96
C GLU A 449 -17.42 -39.24 32.54
N ALA A 450 -17.88 -38.51 31.53
CA ALA A 450 -19.26 -38.58 31.09
C ALA A 450 -19.41 -38.78 29.55
N TRP A 451 -18.94 -37.83 28.74
CA TRP A 451 -19.17 -37.89 27.28
C TRP A 451 -18.20 -37.00 26.51
N THR A 452 -18.11 -37.28 25.19
CA THR A 452 -17.44 -36.43 24.22
C THR A 452 -18.35 -36.21 22.99
N ARG A 453 -18.36 -35.02 22.45
CA ARG A 453 -19.05 -34.66 21.20
C ARG A 453 -18.12 -33.92 20.26
N VAL A 454 -18.00 -34.43 19.02
CA VAL A 454 -17.26 -33.80 17.96
C VAL A 454 -18.25 -33.23 16.97
N ASN A 455 -18.23 -31.91 16.76
CA ASN A 455 -19.11 -31.23 15.84
C ASN A 455 -18.31 -30.78 14.60
N ILE A 456 -18.83 -31.10 13.42
CA ILE A 456 -18.27 -30.74 12.13
C ILE A 456 -19.27 -29.88 11.38
N ASN A 457 -18.83 -28.81 10.79
CA ASN A 457 -19.58 -27.96 9.87
C ASN A 457 -18.89 -27.99 8.51
N LEU A 458 -19.61 -28.46 7.48
CA LEU A 458 -19.13 -28.48 6.09
C LEU A 458 -20.02 -27.57 5.24
N PRO A 459 -19.43 -26.73 4.36
CA PRO A 459 -20.23 -25.97 3.41
C PRO A 459 -20.92 -26.93 2.42
N ASN A 460 -22.24 -26.81 2.27
CA ASN A 460 -23.01 -27.57 1.31
C ASN A 460 -22.97 -26.86 -0.04
N ILE A 461 -21.87 -27.01 -0.77
CA ILE A 461 -21.73 -26.50 -2.12
C ILE A 461 -22.38 -27.51 -3.08
N VAL A 462 -23.68 -27.72 -2.98
CA VAL A 462 -24.43 -28.29 -4.09
C VAL A 462 -24.46 -27.21 -5.17
N SER A 463 -23.83 -27.49 -6.29
CA SER A 463 -23.63 -26.59 -7.42
C SER A 463 -24.88 -25.76 -7.74
N SER A 464 -24.84 -24.45 -7.44
CA SER A 464 -25.58 -23.51 -8.29
C SER A 464 -24.97 -23.58 -9.69
N PRO A 465 -25.76 -23.75 -10.75
CA PRO A 465 -25.25 -23.77 -12.11
C PRO A 465 -24.52 -22.44 -12.35
N SER A 466 -23.29 -22.57 -12.86
CA SER A 466 -22.42 -21.48 -13.27
C SER A 466 -23.21 -20.34 -13.93
N ARG A 467 -23.32 -19.21 -13.25
CA ARG A 467 -23.59 -17.95 -13.97
C ARG A 467 -22.31 -17.62 -14.74
N LYS A 468 -22.48 -17.68 -16.07
CA LYS A 468 -21.53 -17.25 -17.09
C LYS A 468 -21.08 -15.80 -16.90
#